data_fb109bcd3bca19e3dff586a1420156ee
#
_entry.id   fb109bcd3bca19e3dff586a1420156ee
#
_cell.length_a   1.000
_cell.length_b   1.000
_cell.length_c   1.000
_cell.angle_alpha   90.00
_cell.angle_beta   90.00
_cell.angle_gamma   90.00
#
_symmetry.space_group_name_H-M   'P 1'
#
loop_
_entity.id
_entity.type
_entity.pdbx_description
1 polymer ?
#
loop_
_entity_poly.entity_id
_entity_poly.type
_entity_poly.pdbx_seq_one_letter_code
_entity_poly.pdbx_strand_id
1 'polypeptide(L)'
;MNALRIHGGRIDLAAMLYPDAPRPWLDLSTGINPCAWPTGTVPIVDLHSLPSPAAIADLETAAAAVFGTTADRIVALPGSELGLRTLATLDLPGPVRFVAPSYATHAEAIDGAVPISRDAIDTVEDGTLLLANPNNPDGHCDTPQRLLTIGRGGAWLVVDEAFADATPESSIVPLLRPDDRAIVFRSFGKFFGLPGVRLGFMIAPPEHVAAMRERLGSWPISAHAVAYGTAAYQDTDWIAAARLSIVDRAARLDALLLRHDLRAHGDCGSFRLVETDAAPALFERLAHAGILTRTFDHAPHWLRMGVPGDDAAFARLERALGSG
;
A
#
# COMPACT_ATOMS: atom_id res chain seq x y z
N MET A 1 -1.56 2.73 25.14
CA MET A 1 -1.90 1.66 24.20
C MET A 1 -2.69 2.13 22.98
N ASN A 2 -3.69 3.03 23.09
CA ASN A 2 -4.46 3.48 21.89
C ASN A 2 -3.63 4.03 20.73
N ALA A 3 -2.52 4.72 20.98
CA ALA A 3 -1.75 5.36 19.91
C ALA A 3 -1.00 4.40 18.97
N LEU A 4 -0.71 3.14 19.39
CA LEU A 4 -0.15 2.09 18.52
C LEU A 4 -1.21 1.47 17.59
N ARG A 5 -2.50 1.73 17.85
CA ARG A 5 -3.63 1.16 17.11
C ARG A 5 -4.12 2.04 15.95
N ILE A 6 -3.57 3.27 15.80
CA ILE A 6 -4.00 4.21 14.75
C ILE A 6 -3.26 3.95 13.44
N HIS A 7 -1.92 3.82 13.48
CA HIS A 7 -1.08 3.54 12.31
C HIS A 7 0.07 2.59 12.67
N GLY A 8 0.56 1.80 11.70
CA GLY A 8 1.83 1.08 11.81
C GLY A 8 3.04 2.01 11.75
N GLY A 9 4.25 1.46 11.98
CA GLY A 9 5.50 2.21 11.87
C GLY A 9 5.87 3.06 13.09
N ARG A 10 5.16 2.91 14.22
CA ARG A 10 5.38 3.68 15.45
C ARG A 10 6.39 3.00 16.39
N ILE A 11 7.58 2.70 15.85
CA ILE A 11 8.68 2.11 16.65
C ILE A 11 9.10 3.02 17.81
N ASP A 12 9.09 4.32 17.61
CA ASP A 12 9.34 5.33 18.64
C ASP A 12 8.46 5.12 19.88
N LEU A 13 7.15 5.03 19.65
CA LEU A 13 6.17 4.83 20.70
C LEU A 13 6.26 3.40 21.30
N ALA A 14 6.48 2.38 20.46
CA ALA A 14 6.66 1.02 20.94
C ALA A 14 7.87 0.92 21.88
N ALA A 15 8.99 1.57 21.52
CA ALA A 15 10.19 1.61 22.35
C ALA A 15 10.01 2.34 23.70
N MET A 16 9.07 3.28 23.77
CA MET A 16 8.71 3.96 25.02
C MET A 16 7.80 3.10 25.90
N LEU A 17 6.84 2.38 25.29
CA LEU A 17 5.90 1.54 26.02
C LEU A 17 6.51 0.21 26.51
N TYR A 18 7.50 -0.30 25.79
CA TYR A 18 8.21 -1.55 26.09
C TYR A 18 9.73 -1.30 26.21
N PRO A 19 10.19 -0.59 27.27
CA PRO A 19 11.58 -0.15 27.39
C PRO A 19 12.58 -1.29 27.48
N ASP A 20 12.17 -2.45 28.01
CA ASP A 20 12.99 -3.65 28.20
C ASP A 20 13.01 -4.58 26.97
N ALA A 21 12.25 -4.24 25.91
CA ALA A 21 12.19 -5.05 24.70
C ALA A 21 13.54 -5.06 23.95
N PRO A 22 13.96 -6.20 23.38
CA PRO A 22 15.22 -6.32 22.63
C PRO A 22 15.28 -5.35 21.44
N ARG A 23 16.42 -4.72 21.24
CA ARG A 23 16.72 -3.82 20.12
C ARG A 23 17.72 -4.45 19.14
N PRO A 24 17.70 -4.08 17.85
CA PRO A 24 16.72 -3.19 17.22
C PRO A 24 15.32 -3.81 17.14
N TRP A 25 14.29 -2.97 17.11
CA TRP A 25 12.93 -3.41 16.87
C TRP A 25 12.77 -4.03 15.47
N LEU A 26 12.00 -5.11 15.39
CA LEU A 26 11.52 -5.66 14.13
C LEU A 26 10.13 -5.08 13.85
N ASP A 27 10.03 -4.20 12.84
CA ASP A 27 8.75 -3.59 12.46
C ASP A 27 7.99 -4.49 11.47
N LEU A 28 7.02 -5.23 11.95
CA LEU A 28 6.04 -5.99 11.17
C LEU A 28 4.64 -5.33 11.19
N SER A 29 4.53 -4.08 11.68
CA SER A 29 3.25 -3.35 11.75
C SER A 29 2.85 -2.70 10.42
N THR A 30 3.79 -2.55 9.50
CA THR A 30 3.57 -1.99 8.16
C THR A 30 3.56 -3.09 7.11
N GLY A 31 3.00 -2.82 5.94
CA GLY A 31 3.13 -3.70 4.77
C GLY A 31 4.25 -3.23 3.84
N ILE A 32 5.35 -2.72 4.39
CA ILE A 32 6.49 -2.22 3.64
C ILE A 32 7.46 -3.38 3.40
N ASN A 33 7.96 -3.50 2.16
CA ASN A 33 9.00 -4.47 1.84
C ASN A 33 10.25 -4.22 2.69
N PRO A 34 10.66 -5.16 3.56
CA PRO A 34 11.84 -4.98 4.42
C PRO A 34 13.16 -5.03 3.65
N CYS A 35 13.16 -5.56 2.42
CA CYS A 35 14.31 -5.57 1.52
C CYS A 35 14.17 -4.41 0.54
N ALA A 36 14.62 -3.23 0.98
CA ALA A 36 14.49 -2.01 0.20
C ALA A 36 15.33 -2.04 -1.09
N TRP A 37 14.87 -1.32 -2.11
CA TRP A 37 15.67 -1.04 -3.30
C TRP A 37 16.98 -0.33 -2.93
N PRO A 38 18.14 -0.72 -3.50
CA PRO A 38 19.45 -0.20 -3.10
C PRO A 38 19.64 1.25 -3.53
N THR A 39 19.64 2.18 -2.57
CA THR A 39 19.72 3.62 -2.82
C THR A 39 21.12 4.11 -3.20
N GLY A 40 22.15 3.30 -2.98
CA GLY A 40 23.55 3.68 -3.23
C GLY A 40 23.92 3.87 -4.71
N THR A 41 23.06 3.48 -5.63
CA THR A 41 23.25 3.64 -7.08
C THR A 41 22.74 4.99 -7.60
N VAL A 42 21.97 5.73 -6.80
CA VAL A 42 21.44 7.04 -7.19
C VAL A 42 22.54 8.09 -7.08
N PRO A 43 22.78 8.90 -8.11
CA PRO A 43 23.71 10.02 -8.04
C PRO A 43 23.33 10.99 -6.91
N ILE A 44 24.31 11.79 -6.47
CA ILE A 44 24.05 12.86 -5.50
C ILE A 44 22.97 13.79 -6.07
N VAL A 45 21.88 13.92 -5.32
CA VAL A 45 20.75 14.76 -5.73
C VAL A 45 21.09 16.22 -5.50
N ASP A 46 20.99 17.04 -6.54
CA ASP A 46 21.10 18.50 -6.41
C ASP A 46 19.86 19.06 -5.71
N LEU A 47 20.06 19.63 -4.53
CA LEU A 47 19.01 20.26 -3.74
C LEU A 47 18.98 21.78 -3.91
N HIS A 48 19.85 22.36 -4.69
CA HIS A 48 19.87 23.80 -4.99
C HIS A 48 18.93 24.17 -6.14
N SER A 49 18.54 23.17 -6.95
CA SER A 49 17.66 23.35 -8.09
C SER A 49 16.30 22.68 -7.86
N LEU A 50 15.23 23.31 -8.32
CA LEU A 50 13.92 22.68 -8.37
C LEU A 50 13.90 21.57 -9.42
N PRO A 51 13.17 20.46 -9.20
CA PRO A 51 12.99 19.43 -10.21
C PRO A 51 12.42 20.02 -11.49
N SER A 52 13.09 19.76 -12.64
CA SER A 52 12.60 20.24 -13.92
C SER A 52 11.32 19.51 -14.35
N PRO A 53 10.43 20.13 -15.15
CA PRO A 53 9.29 19.42 -15.72
C PRO A 53 9.69 18.17 -16.52
N ALA A 54 10.82 18.21 -17.21
CA ALA A 54 11.36 17.06 -17.94
C ALA A 54 11.71 15.90 -16.99
N ALA A 55 12.38 16.17 -15.86
CA ALA A 55 12.73 15.12 -14.91
C ALA A 55 11.49 14.48 -14.25
N ILE A 56 10.42 15.27 -14.01
CA ILE A 56 9.14 14.73 -13.53
C ILE A 56 8.48 13.87 -14.62
N ALA A 57 8.51 14.31 -15.88
CA ALA A 57 7.98 13.54 -17.01
C ALA A 57 8.74 12.22 -17.23
N ASP A 58 10.06 12.21 -17.03
CA ASP A 58 10.88 11.00 -17.09
C ASP A 58 10.50 10.01 -15.99
N LEU A 59 10.28 10.49 -14.75
CA LEU A 59 9.76 9.68 -13.64
C LEU A 59 8.41 9.06 -13.98
N GLU A 60 7.46 9.88 -14.45
CA GLU A 60 6.12 9.43 -14.81
C GLU A 60 6.15 8.42 -15.95
N THR A 61 7.01 8.62 -16.94
CA THR A 61 7.22 7.69 -18.06
C THR A 61 7.76 6.35 -17.58
N ALA A 62 8.78 6.36 -16.69
CA ALA A 62 9.35 5.13 -16.13
C ALA A 62 8.31 4.35 -15.30
N ALA A 63 7.53 5.04 -14.48
CA ALA A 63 6.47 4.43 -13.68
C ALA A 63 5.33 3.90 -14.58
N ALA A 64 4.90 4.65 -15.59
CA ALA A 64 3.86 4.25 -16.53
C ALA A 64 4.21 2.95 -17.27
N ALA A 65 5.47 2.79 -17.68
CA ALA A 65 5.96 1.56 -18.32
C ALA A 65 5.81 0.33 -17.40
N VAL A 66 6.15 0.47 -16.11
CA VAL A 66 6.01 -0.62 -15.12
C VAL A 66 4.54 -0.93 -14.81
N PHE A 67 3.68 0.09 -14.76
CA PHE A 67 2.25 -0.08 -14.49
C PHE A 67 1.43 -0.55 -15.70
N GLY A 68 2.01 -0.52 -16.90
CA GLY A 68 1.31 -0.89 -18.14
C GLY A 68 0.29 0.18 -18.58
N THR A 69 0.66 1.46 -18.45
CA THR A 69 -0.14 2.62 -18.89
C THR A 69 0.69 3.61 -19.70
N THR A 70 0.11 4.75 -20.08
CA THR A 70 0.78 5.82 -20.82
C THR A 70 1.03 7.06 -19.97
N ALA A 71 2.01 7.87 -20.33
CA ALA A 71 2.45 9.03 -19.54
C ALA A 71 1.39 10.14 -19.44
N ASP A 72 0.43 10.21 -20.36
CA ASP A 72 -0.69 11.15 -20.32
C ASP A 72 -1.77 10.76 -19.30
N ARG A 73 -1.75 9.51 -18.83
CA ARG A 73 -2.70 8.97 -17.86
C ARG A 73 -2.15 8.88 -16.43
N ILE A 74 -0.94 9.39 -16.18
CA ILE A 74 -0.31 9.29 -14.86
C ILE A 74 0.11 10.66 -14.33
N VAL A 75 0.03 10.85 -13.01
CA VAL A 75 0.61 12.01 -12.31
C VAL A 75 1.31 11.54 -11.02
N ALA A 76 2.54 12.03 -10.81
CA ALA A 76 3.29 11.78 -9.60
C ALA A 76 2.75 12.63 -8.43
N LEU A 77 2.67 12.00 -7.24
CA LEU A 77 2.10 12.55 -6.02
C LEU A 77 3.12 12.50 -4.87
N PRO A 78 3.07 13.43 -3.89
CA PRO A 78 3.86 13.32 -2.66
C PRO A 78 3.32 12.19 -1.73
N GLY A 79 3.24 10.99 -2.28
CA GLY A 79 2.64 9.79 -1.69
C GLY A 79 1.15 9.63 -2.06
N SER A 80 0.70 8.37 -2.20
CA SER A 80 -0.70 8.04 -2.54
C SER A 80 -1.73 8.54 -1.51
N GLU A 81 -1.33 8.68 -0.25
CA GLU A 81 -2.17 9.24 0.82
C GLU A 81 -2.69 10.65 0.49
N LEU A 82 -1.82 11.53 -0.05
CA LEU A 82 -2.25 12.86 -0.46
C LEU A 82 -3.26 12.78 -1.61
N GLY A 83 -3.05 11.87 -2.56
CA GLY A 83 -3.98 11.64 -3.66
C GLY A 83 -5.37 11.23 -3.16
N LEU A 84 -5.45 10.30 -2.21
CA LEU A 84 -6.71 9.90 -1.59
C LEU A 84 -7.40 11.07 -0.89
N ARG A 85 -6.66 11.90 -0.14
CA ARG A 85 -7.21 13.08 0.57
C ARG A 85 -7.64 14.21 -0.35
N THR A 86 -7.15 14.25 -1.57
CA THR A 86 -7.56 15.24 -2.58
C THR A 86 -8.68 14.73 -3.50
N LEU A 87 -9.11 13.48 -3.32
CA LEU A 87 -10.08 12.81 -4.19
C LEU A 87 -11.41 13.59 -4.28
N ALA A 88 -11.89 14.16 -3.16
CA ALA A 88 -13.11 14.97 -3.12
C ALA A 88 -13.08 16.18 -4.05
N THR A 89 -11.89 16.62 -4.49
CA THR A 89 -11.75 17.76 -5.39
C THR A 89 -11.86 17.41 -6.88
N LEU A 90 -12.05 16.13 -7.21
CA LEU A 90 -12.10 15.63 -8.60
C LEU A 90 -13.51 15.48 -9.17
N ASP A 91 -14.52 16.02 -8.47
CA ASP A 91 -15.93 16.04 -8.95
C ASP A 91 -16.48 14.66 -9.36
N LEU A 92 -16.19 13.63 -8.55
CA LEU A 92 -16.69 12.29 -8.81
C LEU A 92 -18.18 12.19 -8.51
N PRO A 93 -18.96 11.42 -9.31
CA PRO A 93 -20.40 11.36 -9.12
C PRO A 93 -20.78 10.61 -7.83
N GLY A 94 -21.81 11.13 -7.15
CA GLY A 94 -22.48 10.44 -6.05
C GLY A 94 -23.55 9.47 -6.52
N PRO A 95 -24.00 8.57 -5.64
CA PRO A 95 -23.53 8.35 -4.27
C PRO A 95 -22.12 7.74 -4.20
N VAL A 96 -21.34 8.13 -3.19
CA VAL A 96 -20.00 7.56 -2.98
C VAL A 96 -20.07 6.44 -1.96
N ARG A 97 -19.52 5.29 -2.32
CA ARG A 97 -19.43 4.12 -1.47
C ARG A 97 -17.98 3.70 -1.32
N PHE A 98 -17.61 3.20 -0.14
CA PHE A 98 -16.29 2.59 0.05
C PHE A 98 -16.40 1.21 0.69
N VAL A 99 -15.52 0.31 0.29
CA VAL A 99 -15.48 -1.04 0.88
C VAL A 99 -14.91 -0.97 2.29
N ALA A 100 -15.62 -1.56 3.26
CA ALA A 100 -15.18 -1.67 4.63
C ALA A 100 -15.21 -3.15 5.10
N PRO A 101 -14.23 -3.56 5.97
CA PRO A 101 -13.12 -2.77 6.49
C PRO A 101 -12.02 -2.52 5.45
N SER A 102 -11.40 -1.34 5.52
CA SER A 102 -10.32 -0.95 4.61
C SER A 102 -9.34 0.02 5.28
N TYR A 103 -8.47 0.63 4.48
CA TYR A 103 -7.59 1.69 4.96
C TYR A 103 -8.41 2.90 5.46
N ALA A 104 -8.08 3.41 6.66
CA ALA A 104 -8.90 4.41 7.35
C ALA A 104 -9.19 5.66 6.51
N THR A 105 -8.23 6.12 5.71
CA THR A 105 -8.40 7.28 4.84
C THR A 105 -9.52 7.11 3.80
N HIS A 106 -9.92 5.88 3.45
CA HIS A 106 -11.03 5.68 2.51
C HIS A 106 -12.35 6.24 3.06
N ALA A 107 -12.59 6.11 4.37
CA ALA A 107 -13.77 6.69 5.01
C ALA A 107 -13.75 8.23 5.07
N GLU A 108 -12.56 8.83 4.94
CA GLU A 108 -12.32 10.27 5.04
C GLU A 108 -12.08 10.93 3.67
N ALA A 109 -11.93 10.13 2.61
CA ALA A 109 -11.50 10.61 1.29
C ALA A 109 -12.54 11.51 0.61
N ILE A 110 -13.82 11.25 0.84
CA ILE A 110 -14.94 12.04 0.30
C ILE A 110 -16.03 12.14 1.37
N ASP A 111 -16.44 13.36 1.69
CA ASP A 111 -17.51 13.60 2.66
C ASP A 111 -18.82 12.93 2.25
N GLY A 112 -19.47 12.26 3.21
CA GLY A 112 -20.72 11.55 2.98
C GLY A 112 -20.57 10.18 2.29
N ALA A 113 -19.35 9.67 2.11
CA ALA A 113 -19.14 8.32 1.61
C ALA A 113 -19.70 7.26 2.58
N VAL A 114 -20.39 6.25 2.03
CA VAL A 114 -21.09 5.22 2.79
C VAL A 114 -20.31 3.90 2.74
N PRO A 115 -20.05 3.25 3.89
CA PRO A 115 -19.40 1.95 3.89
C PRO A 115 -20.32 0.86 3.32
N ILE A 116 -19.75 -0.03 2.51
CA ILE A 116 -20.42 -1.26 2.06
C ILE A 116 -19.51 -2.47 2.31
N SER A 117 -20.11 -3.64 2.44
CA SER A 117 -19.34 -4.89 2.52
C SER A 117 -18.74 -5.23 1.14
N ARG A 118 -17.64 -5.98 1.15
CA ARG A 118 -17.04 -6.46 -0.11
C ARG A 118 -17.97 -7.34 -0.93
N ASP A 119 -18.86 -8.09 -0.28
CA ASP A 119 -19.84 -8.93 -0.99
C ASP A 119 -20.91 -8.12 -1.73
N ALA A 120 -21.06 -6.84 -1.38
CA ALA A 120 -22.03 -5.95 -2.01
C ALA A 120 -21.48 -5.17 -3.20
N ILE A 121 -20.18 -5.28 -3.54
CA ILE A 121 -19.59 -4.46 -4.62
C ILE A 121 -20.21 -4.72 -6.00
N ASP A 122 -20.64 -5.95 -6.27
CA ASP A 122 -21.26 -6.32 -7.55
C ASP A 122 -22.67 -5.73 -7.72
N THR A 123 -23.24 -5.13 -6.66
CA THR A 123 -24.54 -4.43 -6.71
C THR A 123 -24.42 -2.94 -6.99
N VAL A 124 -23.19 -2.42 -7.16
CA VAL A 124 -22.94 -1.00 -7.40
C VAL A 124 -23.05 -0.71 -8.90
N GLU A 125 -24.15 -0.05 -9.30
CA GLU A 125 -24.45 0.27 -10.69
C GLU A 125 -24.26 1.76 -11.04
N ASP A 126 -24.06 2.63 -10.03
CA ASP A 126 -23.96 4.07 -10.17
C ASP A 126 -22.99 4.71 -9.18
N GLY A 127 -22.78 6.02 -9.32
CA GLY A 127 -21.98 6.82 -8.40
C GLY A 127 -20.50 6.44 -8.43
N THR A 128 -19.87 6.43 -7.27
CA THR A 128 -18.44 6.10 -7.12
C THR A 128 -18.22 4.99 -6.10
N LEU A 129 -17.43 3.99 -6.48
CA LEU A 129 -16.96 2.92 -5.57
C LEU A 129 -15.46 3.08 -5.30
N LEU A 130 -15.09 3.27 -4.03
CA LEU A 130 -13.71 3.30 -3.55
C LEU A 130 -13.37 1.99 -2.83
N LEU A 131 -12.29 1.35 -3.22
CA LEU A 131 -11.77 0.13 -2.57
C LEU A 131 -10.25 0.04 -2.68
N ALA A 132 -9.63 -0.83 -1.87
CA ALA A 132 -8.23 -1.21 -2.06
C ALA A 132 -8.11 -2.60 -2.70
N ASN A 133 -7.11 -2.77 -3.59
CA ASN A 133 -6.80 -4.05 -4.21
C ASN A 133 -5.28 -4.20 -4.45
N PRO A 134 -4.55 -5.01 -3.69
CA PRO A 134 -4.95 -5.81 -2.51
C PRO A 134 -5.50 -4.98 -1.36
N ASN A 135 -6.52 -5.49 -0.66
CA ASN A 135 -7.12 -4.77 0.45
C ASN A 135 -6.22 -4.72 1.71
N ASN A 136 -6.36 -3.70 2.47
CA ASN A 136 -5.78 -3.53 3.79
C ASN A 136 -6.94 -3.30 4.79
N PRO A 137 -7.16 -4.19 5.79
CA PRO A 137 -6.13 -4.98 6.44
C PRO A 137 -6.07 -6.48 6.08
N ASP A 138 -7.05 -7.02 5.37
CA ASP A 138 -7.24 -8.48 5.22
C ASP A 138 -6.40 -9.09 4.08
N GLY A 139 -5.81 -8.27 3.21
CA GLY A 139 -5.01 -8.73 2.08
C GLY A 139 -5.82 -9.36 0.94
N HIS A 140 -7.13 -9.24 0.97
CA HIS A 140 -8.00 -9.79 -0.08
C HIS A 140 -7.69 -9.16 -1.45
N CYS A 141 -7.66 -9.99 -2.48
CA CYS A 141 -7.51 -9.56 -3.87
C CYS A 141 -8.74 -9.93 -4.70
N ASP A 142 -9.40 -8.92 -5.26
CA ASP A 142 -10.39 -9.13 -6.31
C ASP A 142 -9.69 -9.27 -7.66
N THR A 143 -10.29 -10.00 -8.57
CA THR A 143 -9.76 -10.08 -9.93
C THR A 143 -9.97 -8.75 -10.66
N PRO A 144 -9.00 -8.30 -11.48
CA PRO A 144 -9.14 -7.07 -12.25
C PRO A 144 -10.40 -7.06 -13.14
N GLN A 145 -10.76 -8.23 -13.69
CA GLN A 145 -11.94 -8.39 -14.54
C GLN A 145 -13.24 -8.10 -13.78
N ARG A 146 -13.36 -8.58 -12.51
CA ARG A 146 -14.51 -8.29 -11.64
C ARG A 146 -14.64 -6.79 -11.41
N LEU A 147 -13.54 -6.14 -11.00
CA LEU A 147 -13.55 -4.70 -10.72
C LEU A 147 -13.91 -3.88 -11.96
N LEU A 148 -13.31 -4.20 -13.11
CA LEU A 148 -13.62 -3.50 -14.36
C LEU A 148 -15.07 -3.72 -14.84
N THR A 149 -15.69 -4.86 -14.50
CA THR A 149 -17.10 -5.09 -14.79
C THR A 149 -17.98 -4.09 -14.06
N ILE A 150 -17.68 -3.79 -12.79
CA ILE A 150 -18.40 -2.78 -12.00
C ILE A 150 -18.23 -1.39 -12.61
N GLY A 151 -16.99 -0.99 -12.92
CA GLY A 151 -16.73 0.31 -13.55
C GLY A 151 -17.40 0.47 -14.91
N ARG A 152 -17.41 -0.57 -15.74
CA ARG A 152 -18.08 -0.57 -17.06
C ARG A 152 -19.60 -0.68 -16.95
N GLY A 153 -20.13 -1.12 -15.79
CA GLY A 153 -21.55 -1.17 -15.48
C GLY A 153 -22.19 0.20 -15.20
N GLY A 154 -21.38 1.27 -15.00
CA GLY A 154 -21.89 2.63 -14.82
C GLY A 154 -21.26 3.40 -13.67
N ALA A 155 -20.70 2.72 -12.67
CA ALA A 155 -20.03 3.37 -11.55
C ALA A 155 -18.65 3.94 -11.93
N TRP A 156 -18.20 4.99 -11.25
CA TRP A 156 -16.79 5.35 -11.19
C TRP A 156 -16.07 4.41 -10.24
N LEU A 157 -14.91 3.91 -10.65
CA LEU A 157 -14.10 3.01 -9.86
C LEU A 157 -12.85 3.74 -9.36
N VAL A 158 -12.67 3.82 -8.04
CA VAL A 158 -11.45 4.33 -7.41
C VAL A 158 -10.77 3.15 -6.71
N VAL A 159 -9.57 2.78 -7.16
CA VAL A 159 -8.83 1.63 -6.63
C VAL A 159 -7.52 2.08 -6.00
N ASP A 160 -7.38 1.84 -4.70
CA ASP A 160 -6.11 1.99 -4.00
C ASP A 160 -5.27 0.71 -4.20
N GLU A 161 -4.36 0.77 -5.16
CA GLU A 161 -3.41 -0.29 -5.50
C GLU A 161 -2.05 -0.12 -4.80
N ALA A 162 -2.03 0.42 -3.56
CA ALA A 162 -0.79 0.67 -2.84
C ALA A 162 0.09 -0.57 -2.64
N PHE A 163 -0.47 -1.77 -2.74
CA PHE A 163 0.24 -3.05 -2.60
C PHE A 163 0.36 -3.85 -3.90
N ALA A 164 -0.20 -3.38 -5.00
CA ALA A 164 -0.27 -4.15 -6.25
C ALA A 164 1.09 -4.32 -6.96
N ASP A 165 2.13 -3.52 -6.63
CA ASP A 165 3.47 -3.72 -7.22
C ASP A 165 4.08 -5.08 -6.87
N ALA A 166 3.72 -5.63 -5.71
CA ALA A 166 4.13 -6.97 -5.27
C ALA A 166 3.29 -8.09 -5.92
N THR A 167 2.07 -7.76 -6.39
CA THR A 167 1.09 -8.70 -6.95
C THR A 167 0.49 -8.08 -8.22
N PRO A 168 1.30 -7.88 -9.28
CA PRO A 168 0.90 -7.08 -10.46
C PRO A 168 -0.31 -7.63 -11.19
N GLU A 169 -0.59 -8.92 -11.07
CA GLU A 169 -1.78 -9.60 -11.62
C GLU A 169 -3.09 -9.12 -10.97
N SER A 170 -3.04 -8.49 -9.79
CA SER A 170 -4.20 -7.88 -9.14
C SER A 170 -4.56 -6.49 -9.67
N SER A 171 -3.65 -5.87 -10.46
CA SER A 171 -3.84 -4.50 -10.95
C SER A 171 -4.82 -4.42 -12.11
N ILE A 172 -5.74 -3.42 -12.04
CA ILE A 172 -6.63 -3.11 -13.17
C ILE A 172 -5.92 -2.28 -14.24
N VAL A 173 -4.80 -1.61 -13.92
CA VAL A 173 -4.16 -0.61 -14.79
C VAL A 173 -3.84 -1.12 -16.19
N PRO A 174 -3.21 -2.31 -16.37
CA PRO A 174 -2.88 -2.82 -17.71
C PRO A 174 -4.09 -3.16 -18.58
N LEU A 175 -5.29 -3.25 -17.97
CA LEU A 175 -6.54 -3.63 -18.64
C LEU A 175 -7.47 -2.44 -18.88
N LEU A 176 -7.07 -1.24 -18.45
CA LEU A 176 -7.86 -0.03 -18.64
C LEU A 176 -7.95 0.37 -20.12
N ARG A 177 -9.16 0.70 -20.55
CA ARG A 177 -9.46 1.28 -21.85
C ARG A 177 -9.53 2.81 -21.75
N PRO A 178 -9.45 3.53 -22.88
CA PRO A 178 -9.55 4.99 -22.87
C PRO A 178 -10.82 5.54 -22.24
N ASP A 179 -11.94 4.83 -22.36
CA ASP A 179 -13.28 5.20 -21.90
C ASP A 179 -13.65 4.65 -20.51
N ASP A 180 -12.77 3.84 -19.88
CA ASP A 180 -13.00 3.32 -18.54
C ASP A 180 -12.98 4.46 -17.50
N ARG A 181 -14.00 4.49 -16.65
CA ARG A 181 -14.19 5.46 -15.57
C ARG A 181 -13.46 4.98 -14.32
N ALA A 182 -12.14 5.07 -14.32
CA ALA A 182 -11.32 4.56 -13.22
C ALA A 182 -10.21 5.52 -12.81
N ILE A 183 -9.99 5.64 -11.51
CA ILE A 183 -8.86 6.29 -10.88
C ILE A 183 -8.13 5.23 -10.04
N VAL A 184 -6.82 5.12 -10.22
CA VAL A 184 -6.00 4.15 -9.49
C VAL A 184 -4.88 4.88 -8.77
N PHE A 185 -4.65 4.53 -7.50
CA PHE A 185 -3.51 5.05 -6.72
C PHE A 185 -2.45 3.98 -6.55
N ARG A 186 -1.17 4.38 -6.70
CA ARG A 186 0.01 3.52 -6.51
C ARG A 186 0.93 4.12 -5.46
N SER A 187 1.55 3.28 -4.65
CA SER A 187 2.46 3.71 -3.58
C SER A 187 3.88 3.18 -3.79
N PHE A 188 4.81 4.06 -4.11
CA PHE A 188 6.22 3.72 -4.25
C PHE A 188 6.83 3.11 -2.99
N GLY A 189 6.52 3.70 -1.82
CA GLY A 189 7.17 3.35 -0.55
C GLY A 189 6.92 1.93 -0.04
N LYS A 190 5.88 1.25 -0.54
CA LYS A 190 5.52 -0.11 -0.09
C LYS A 190 6.43 -1.16 -0.70
N PHE A 191 6.38 -1.29 -2.02
CA PHE A 191 7.12 -2.31 -2.77
C PHE A 191 8.63 -2.05 -2.77
N PHE A 192 9.04 -0.80 -3.02
CA PHE A 192 10.46 -0.44 -3.03
C PHE A 192 11.09 -0.33 -1.64
N GLY A 193 10.31 -0.46 -0.55
CA GLY A 193 10.84 -0.40 0.81
C GLY A 193 11.36 0.98 1.23
N LEU A 194 10.95 2.04 0.55
CA LEU A 194 11.44 3.40 0.70
C LEU A 194 10.32 4.40 1.06
N PRO A 195 9.61 4.20 2.19
CA PRO A 195 8.45 5.03 2.55
C PRO A 195 8.82 6.49 2.80
N GLY A 196 10.07 6.76 3.22
CA GLY A 196 10.58 8.11 3.48
C GLY A 196 10.75 8.97 2.24
N VAL A 197 10.80 8.39 1.03
CA VAL A 197 10.89 9.12 -0.24
C VAL A 197 9.63 9.94 -0.52
N ARG A 198 8.47 9.55 0.02
CA ARG A 198 7.18 10.23 -0.14
C ARG A 198 6.80 10.38 -1.61
N LEU A 199 6.72 9.26 -2.33
CA LEU A 199 6.32 9.17 -3.73
C LEU A 199 5.13 8.23 -3.88
N GLY A 200 4.18 8.60 -4.73
CA GLY A 200 3.06 7.80 -5.20
C GLY A 200 2.60 8.30 -6.55
N PHE A 201 1.55 7.70 -7.09
CA PHE A 201 1.00 8.07 -8.38
C PHE A 201 -0.51 7.95 -8.38
N MET A 202 -1.16 8.77 -9.20
CA MET A 202 -2.53 8.58 -9.64
C MET A 202 -2.51 8.23 -11.13
N ILE A 203 -3.23 7.20 -11.50
CA ILE A 203 -3.52 6.82 -12.89
C ILE A 203 -5.01 7.07 -13.12
N ALA A 204 -5.35 7.83 -14.15
CA ALA A 204 -6.73 8.25 -14.41
C ALA A 204 -6.91 8.65 -15.89
N PRO A 205 -8.14 8.94 -16.34
CA PRO A 205 -8.36 9.64 -17.60
C PRO A 205 -7.61 10.97 -17.63
N PRO A 206 -7.12 11.43 -18.82
CA PRO A 206 -6.25 12.61 -18.94
C PRO A 206 -6.83 13.89 -18.31
N GLU A 207 -8.15 14.09 -18.37
CA GLU A 207 -8.82 15.23 -17.75
C GLU A 207 -8.70 15.23 -16.22
N HIS A 208 -8.75 14.07 -15.57
CA HIS A 208 -8.55 13.95 -14.12
C HIS A 208 -7.08 14.08 -13.73
N VAL A 209 -6.15 13.61 -14.58
CA VAL A 209 -4.72 13.88 -14.43
C VAL A 209 -4.43 15.37 -14.48
N ALA A 210 -5.02 16.10 -15.46
CA ALA A 210 -4.87 17.55 -15.59
C ALA A 210 -5.46 18.27 -14.36
N ALA A 211 -6.65 17.87 -13.91
CA ALA A 211 -7.27 18.42 -12.71
C ALA A 211 -6.42 18.18 -11.45
N MET A 212 -5.84 16.99 -11.29
CA MET A 212 -4.94 16.71 -10.17
C MET A 212 -3.66 17.54 -10.24
N ARG A 213 -3.03 17.70 -11.42
CA ARG A 213 -1.86 18.56 -11.60
C ARG A 213 -2.14 20.01 -11.20
N GLU A 214 -3.30 20.54 -11.55
CA GLU A 214 -3.71 21.89 -11.17
C GLU A 214 -3.79 22.05 -9.64
N ARG A 215 -4.36 21.08 -8.95
CA ARG A 215 -4.50 21.08 -7.48
C ARG A 215 -3.18 20.92 -6.73
N LEU A 216 -2.28 20.15 -7.29
CA LEU A 216 -0.94 19.96 -6.71
C LEU A 216 -0.07 21.21 -6.87
N GLY A 217 -0.33 22.04 -7.88
CA GLY A 217 0.47 23.19 -8.21
C GLY A 217 1.86 22.84 -8.76
N SER A 218 2.77 23.81 -8.69
CA SER A 218 4.13 23.65 -9.19
C SER A 218 5.01 22.87 -8.20
N TRP A 219 5.84 21.99 -8.72
CA TRP A 219 6.90 21.26 -7.95
C TRP A 219 6.39 20.45 -6.74
N PRO A 220 5.34 19.62 -6.88
CA PRO A 220 4.81 18.86 -5.76
C PRO A 220 5.76 17.74 -5.32
N ILE A 221 6.68 17.31 -6.19
CA ILE A 221 7.59 16.18 -5.98
C ILE A 221 9.00 16.68 -5.69
N SER A 222 9.62 16.17 -4.62
CA SER A 222 10.99 16.54 -4.25
C SER A 222 12.02 15.98 -5.24
N ALA A 223 13.18 16.63 -5.32
CA ALA A 223 14.30 16.17 -6.15
C ALA A 223 14.71 14.73 -5.79
N HIS A 224 14.68 14.36 -4.50
CA HIS A 224 14.92 12.98 -4.07
C HIS A 224 13.87 12.01 -4.62
N ALA A 225 12.59 12.36 -4.52
CA ALA A 225 11.51 11.50 -5.03
C ALA A 225 11.60 11.28 -6.54
N VAL A 226 11.99 12.32 -7.30
CA VAL A 226 12.25 12.21 -8.74
C VAL A 226 13.43 11.28 -8.99
N ALA A 227 14.58 11.50 -8.37
CA ALA A 227 15.80 10.73 -8.63
C ALA A 227 15.65 9.25 -8.23
N TYR A 228 15.17 8.99 -7.01
CA TYR A 228 14.98 7.62 -6.52
C TYR A 228 13.86 6.89 -7.26
N GLY A 229 12.76 7.57 -7.55
CA GLY A 229 11.65 6.99 -8.28
C GLY A 229 12.03 6.60 -9.70
N THR A 230 12.67 7.50 -10.45
CA THR A 230 13.11 7.22 -11.83
C THR A 230 14.07 6.03 -11.88
N ALA A 231 15.12 6.04 -11.04
CA ALA A 231 16.11 4.97 -11.02
C ALA A 231 15.48 3.62 -10.61
N ALA A 232 14.61 3.61 -9.61
CA ALA A 232 13.98 2.39 -9.11
C ALA A 232 12.99 1.79 -10.13
N TYR A 233 12.18 2.61 -10.82
CA TYR A 233 11.26 2.09 -11.86
C TYR A 233 11.99 1.65 -13.14
N GLN A 234 13.19 2.15 -13.40
CA GLN A 234 14.04 1.69 -14.50
C GLN A 234 14.79 0.39 -14.18
N ASP A 235 14.90 0.01 -12.92
CA ASP A 235 15.58 -1.23 -12.48
C ASP A 235 14.65 -2.45 -12.57
N THR A 236 14.37 -2.85 -13.80
CA THR A 236 13.44 -3.96 -14.10
C THR A 236 13.92 -5.30 -13.53
N ASP A 237 15.22 -5.51 -13.43
CA ASP A 237 15.80 -6.74 -12.90
C ASP A 237 15.55 -6.84 -11.39
N TRP A 238 15.75 -5.75 -10.65
CA TRP A 238 15.44 -5.70 -9.23
C TRP A 238 13.94 -5.88 -9.00
N ILE A 239 13.08 -5.22 -9.79
CA ILE A 239 11.63 -5.36 -9.69
C ILE A 239 11.22 -6.82 -9.82
N ALA A 240 11.73 -7.51 -10.84
CA ALA A 240 11.44 -8.94 -11.07
C ALA A 240 11.93 -9.81 -9.90
N ALA A 241 13.16 -9.62 -9.44
CA ALA A 241 13.73 -10.35 -8.31
C ALA A 241 12.98 -10.07 -6.99
N ALA A 242 12.60 -8.82 -6.75
CA ALA A 242 11.85 -8.43 -5.55
C ALA A 242 10.47 -9.09 -5.50
N ARG A 243 9.74 -9.16 -6.61
CA ARG A 243 8.43 -9.86 -6.70
C ARG A 243 8.57 -11.33 -6.31
N LEU A 244 9.52 -12.04 -6.89
CA LEU A 244 9.76 -13.46 -6.54
C LEU A 244 10.13 -13.62 -5.05
N SER A 245 11.01 -12.79 -4.55
CA SER A 245 11.44 -12.82 -3.15
C SER A 245 10.29 -12.50 -2.16
N ILE A 246 9.36 -11.61 -2.52
CA ILE A 246 8.18 -11.31 -1.70
C ILE A 246 7.26 -12.52 -1.62
N VAL A 247 6.98 -13.18 -2.74
CA VAL A 247 6.16 -14.41 -2.80
C VAL A 247 6.75 -15.51 -1.93
N ASP A 248 8.06 -15.78 -2.07
CA ASP A 248 8.76 -16.81 -1.27
C ASP A 248 8.69 -16.51 0.23
N ARG A 249 8.99 -15.27 0.62
CA ARG A 249 8.93 -14.88 2.04
C ARG A 249 7.50 -14.90 2.60
N ALA A 250 6.49 -14.54 1.80
CA ALA A 250 5.10 -14.63 2.22
C ALA A 250 4.69 -16.08 2.48
N ALA A 251 5.03 -17.00 1.58
CA ALA A 251 4.80 -18.45 1.77
C ALA A 251 5.53 -19.00 3.01
N ARG A 252 6.76 -18.53 3.26
CA ARG A 252 7.51 -18.89 4.46
C ARG A 252 6.84 -18.39 5.74
N LEU A 253 6.26 -17.17 5.71
CA LEU A 253 5.48 -16.64 6.85
C LEU A 253 4.23 -17.49 7.09
N ASP A 254 3.51 -17.86 6.04
CA ASP A 254 2.33 -18.75 6.14
C ASP A 254 2.69 -20.08 6.79
N ALA A 255 3.77 -20.71 6.36
CA ALA A 255 4.25 -21.96 6.93
C ALA A 255 4.69 -21.81 8.40
N LEU A 256 5.31 -20.67 8.75
CA LEU A 256 5.69 -20.38 10.13
C LEU A 256 4.45 -20.21 11.02
N LEU A 257 3.49 -19.41 10.61
CA LEU A 257 2.26 -19.16 11.37
C LEU A 257 1.47 -20.46 11.60
N LEU A 258 1.36 -21.28 10.55
CA LEU A 258 0.66 -22.57 10.62
C LEU A 258 1.28 -23.53 11.64
N ARG A 259 2.63 -23.55 11.80
CA ARG A 259 3.32 -24.36 12.83
C ARG A 259 2.97 -23.94 14.27
N HIS A 260 2.44 -22.75 14.45
CA HIS A 260 2.00 -22.20 15.74
C HIS A 260 0.46 -22.11 15.84
N ASP A 261 -0.27 -22.89 15.06
CA ASP A 261 -1.74 -22.93 15.02
C ASP A 261 -2.40 -21.58 14.69
N LEU A 262 -1.67 -20.69 14.01
CA LEU A 262 -2.15 -19.40 13.55
C LEU A 262 -2.44 -19.49 12.05
N ARG A 263 -3.72 -19.32 11.68
CA ARG A 263 -4.11 -19.27 10.26
C ARG A 263 -4.01 -17.84 9.75
N ALA A 264 -3.24 -17.69 8.70
CA ALA A 264 -3.12 -16.43 7.97
C ALA A 264 -4.20 -16.30 6.90
N HIS A 265 -4.66 -15.08 6.67
CA HIS A 265 -5.62 -14.71 5.64
C HIS A 265 -5.02 -13.69 4.69
N GLY A 266 -5.52 -13.69 3.45
CA GLY A 266 -5.23 -12.72 2.40
C GLY A 266 -4.10 -13.13 1.46
N ASP A 267 -4.19 -12.60 0.23
CA ASP A 267 -3.29 -12.91 -0.89
C ASP A 267 -2.21 -11.82 -1.09
N CYS A 268 -2.25 -10.73 -0.29
CA CYS A 268 -1.25 -9.66 -0.37
C CYS A 268 0.14 -10.17 0.00
N GLY A 269 1.11 -10.06 -0.91
CA GLY A 269 2.48 -10.51 -0.68
C GLY A 269 3.23 -9.77 0.45
N SER A 270 2.76 -8.60 0.86
CA SER A 270 3.46 -7.72 1.80
C SER A 270 3.12 -7.97 3.27
N PHE A 271 2.02 -8.63 3.59
CA PHE A 271 1.56 -8.91 4.95
C PHE A 271 0.56 -10.05 5.01
N ARG A 272 0.27 -10.51 6.22
CA ARG A 272 -0.78 -11.47 6.55
C ARG A 272 -1.66 -10.93 7.66
N LEU A 273 -2.95 -11.21 7.59
CA LEU A 273 -3.89 -11.03 8.69
C LEU A 273 -4.06 -12.36 9.43
N VAL A 274 -3.88 -12.35 10.74
CA VAL A 274 -4.20 -13.46 11.63
C VAL A 274 -5.45 -13.10 12.41
N GLU A 275 -6.42 -14.00 12.44
CA GLU A 275 -7.64 -13.88 13.22
C GLU A 275 -7.59 -14.89 14.38
N THR A 276 -7.62 -14.39 15.62
CA THR A 276 -7.58 -15.20 16.84
C THR A 276 -8.06 -14.42 18.05
N ASP A 277 -8.80 -15.05 18.95
CA ASP A 277 -9.21 -14.43 20.22
C ASP A 277 -8.01 -14.07 21.11
N ALA A 278 -6.87 -14.72 20.87
CA ALA A 278 -5.61 -14.43 21.56
C ALA A 278 -4.84 -13.23 20.95
N ALA A 279 -5.35 -12.53 19.94
CA ALA A 279 -4.62 -11.45 19.27
C ALA A 279 -4.08 -10.37 20.21
N PRO A 280 -4.79 -9.90 21.25
CA PRO A 280 -4.23 -8.94 22.20
C PRO A 280 -3.03 -9.51 22.98
N ALA A 281 -3.13 -10.76 23.47
CA ALA A 281 -2.03 -11.41 24.19
C ALA A 281 -0.84 -11.71 23.28
N LEU A 282 -1.10 -12.09 22.03
CA LEU A 282 -0.08 -12.31 21.01
C LEU A 282 0.65 -11.01 20.67
N PHE A 283 -0.07 -9.90 20.53
CA PHE A 283 0.52 -8.57 20.31
C PHE A 283 1.48 -8.20 21.45
N GLU A 284 1.03 -8.32 22.73
CA GLU A 284 1.84 -8.01 23.91
C GLU A 284 3.12 -8.87 23.95
N ARG A 285 2.99 -10.18 23.73
CA ARG A 285 4.12 -11.11 23.69
C ARG A 285 5.14 -10.72 22.62
N LEU A 286 4.68 -10.41 21.40
CA LEU A 286 5.54 -9.99 20.30
C LEU A 286 6.21 -8.63 20.62
N ALA A 287 5.47 -7.69 21.21
CA ALA A 287 6.02 -6.39 21.59
C ALA A 287 7.10 -6.51 22.65
N HIS A 288 6.92 -7.35 23.67
CA HIS A 288 7.96 -7.67 24.66
C HIS A 288 9.20 -8.36 24.04
N ALA A 289 9.02 -9.09 22.92
CA ALA A 289 10.12 -9.64 22.13
C ALA A 289 10.73 -8.61 21.15
N GLY A 290 10.31 -7.33 21.20
CA GLY A 290 10.76 -6.26 20.33
C GLY A 290 10.30 -6.43 18.87
N ILE A 291 9.11 -7.01 18.67
CA ILE A 291 8.46 -7.17 17.36
C ILE A 291 7.17 -6.38 17.38
N LEU A 292 7.07 -5.34 16.55
CA LEU A 292 5.86 -4.54 16.43
C LEU A 292 4.97 -5.08 15.32
N THR A 293 3.72 -5.41 15.65
CA THR A 293 2.67 -5.83 14.73
C THR A 293 1.51 -4.84 14.72
N ARG A 294 0.47 -5.06 13.92
CA ARG A 294 -0.66 -4.13 13.76
C ARG A 294 -1.94 -4.72 14.34
N THR A 295 -2.53 -4.04 15.32
CA THR A 295 -3.85 -4.32 15.91
C THR A 295 -4.91 -3.36 15.37
N PHE A 296 -6.20 -3.68 15.57
CA PHE A 296 -7.33 -2.89 15.09
C PHE A 296 -8.39 -2.71 16.20
N ASP A 297 -8.83 -1.47 16.45
CA ASP A 297 -9.82 -1.21 17.51
C ASP A 297 -11.19 -1.76 17.18
N HIS A 298 -11.57 -1.75 15.88
CA HIS A 298 -12.85 -2.29 15.40
C HIS A 298 -12.88 -3.82 15.30
N ALA A 299 -11.72 -4.47 15.35
CA ALA A 299 -11.55 -5.92 15.25
C ALA A 299 -10.43 -6.39 16.19
N PRO A 300 -10.68 -6.47 17.53
CA PRO A 300 -9.65 -6.77 18.51
C PRO A 300 -9.06 -8.18 18.39
N HIS A 301 -9.73 -9.09 17.68
CA HIS A 301 -9.27 -10.43 17.34
C HIS A 301 -8.38 -10.49 16.08
N TRP A 302 -8.11 -9.35 15.45
CA TRP A 302 -7.24 -9.24 14.28
C TRP A 302 -5.84 -8.78 14.65
N LEU A 303 -4.83 -9.44 14.06
CA LEU A 303 -3.43 -9.06 14.13
C LEU A 303 -2.80 -9.15 12.74
N ARG A 304 -2.45 -8.00 12.14
CA ARG A 304 -1.76 -7.99 10.86
C ARG A 304 -0.25 -7.97 11.07
N MET A 305 0.47 -8.82 10.35
CA MET A 305 1.94 -8.93 10.38
C MET A 305 2.51 -8.70 8.99
N GLY A 306 3.48 -7.79 8.87
CA GLY A 306 4.36 -7.67 7.70
C GLY A 306 5.25 -8.92 7.56
N VAL A 307 5.76 -9.13 6.36
CA VAL A 307 6.64 -10.27 6.07
C VAL A 307 8.06 -9.97 6.56
N PRO A 308 8.71 -10.87 7.34
CA PRO A 308 10.10 -10.68 7.76
C PRO A 308 11.08 -10.63 6.58
N GLY A 309 12.16 -9.85 6.71
CA GLY A 309 13.09 -9.57 5.61
C GLY A 309 14.18 -10.62 5.40
N ASP A 310 14.60 -11.29 6.47
CA ASP A 310 15.74 -12.21 6.47
C ASP A 310 15.57 -13.35 7.47
N ASP A 311 16.50 -14.30 7.46
CA ASP A 311 16.49 -15.46 8.34
C ASP A 311 16.53 -15.10 9.82
N ALA A 312 17.24 -14.03 10.18
CA ALA A 312 17.34 -13.58 11.57
C ALA A 312 15.98 -13.05 12.08
N ALA A 313 15.26 -12.29 11.23
CA ALA A 313 13.93 -11.80 11.52
C ALA A 313 12.91 -12.94 11.64
N PHE A 314 12.96 -13.92 10.73
CA PHE A 314 12.12 -15.13 10.82
C PHE A 314 12.40 -15.93 12.09
N ALA A 315 13.67 -16.20 12.41
CA ALA A 315 14.05 -16.93 13.63
C ALA A 315 13.64 -16.17 14.91
N ARG A 316 13.69 -14.82 14.90
CA ARG A 316 13.20 -13.99 16.02
C ARG A 316 11.69 -14.12 16.20
N LEU A 317 10.93 -14.04 15.09
CA LEU A 317 9.49 -14.22 15.11
C LEU A 317 9.11 -15.61 15.61
N GLU A 318 9.76 -16.67 15.11
CA GLU A 318 9.50 -18.06 15.51
C GLU A 318 9.72 -18.28 17.01
N ARG A 319 10.85 -17.79 17.56
CA ARG A 319 11.08 -17.86 19.02
C ARG A 319 9.99 -17.14 19.82
N ALA A 320 9.57 -15.95 19.37
CA ALA A 320 8.54 -15.19 20.06
C ALA A 320 7.15 -15.85 19.99
N LEU A 321 6.85 -16.57 18.90
CA LEU A 321 5.63 -17.36 18.76
C LEU A 321 5.64 -18.62 19.64
N GLY A 322 6.80 -19.25 19.84
CA GLY A 322 6.97 -20.49 20.61
C GLY A 322 7.12 -20.30 22.13
N SER A 323 7.17 -19.07 22.63
CA SER A 323 7.39 -18.76 24.06
C SER A 323 6.09 -18.76 24.88
N GLY A 324 5.04 -19.44 24.44
CA GLY A 324 3.72 -19.49 25.10
C GLY A 324 3.42 -20.82 25.75
#